data_31aac7b38c0f2cced934cccd1aded370
#
_entry.id   31aac7b38c0f2cced934cccd1aded370
#
_cell.length_a   1.000
_cell.length_b   1.000
_cell.length_c   1.000
_cell.angle_alpha   90.00
_cell.angle_beta   90.00
_cell.angle_gamma   90.00
#
_symmetry.space_group_name_H-M   'P 1'
#
loop_
_entity.id
_entity.type
_entity.pdbx_description
1 polymer ?
#
loop_
_entity_poly.entity_id
_entity_poly.type
_entity_poly.pdbx_seq_one_letter_code
_entity_poly.pdbx_strand_id
1 'polypeptide(L)'
;MQLDCDVLIVGAGPAGLALAAALVGAGLSVTVLDSQDRATLAAPAEDGREIALTHSSVALLRALGQWQRLADSEIGTIRAAQVVDGPLQQAALHFTTPRNPDERLGWIVPNHALRRVGFEVAASLPGLRIIDNTRVDQVTTAATHAEVSWGAASGTSQRLRARLLVAADSRFSQTRRQLGIGADMLDFGRTMVVCRMQHTLAHQGIAYECFGYDRTLAVLPLPGDVSSVVVTTGTDEAQRLLALPPAEWATLIQQQFLQRLGPMQLQTTRHAYPLVAVYAHRFAGTRSVLVGDAAVGMHPVTAHGYNLGLAGVATLAQVLAGAQQLGQDIGAPALLARYETQHRRQTRLIYHGTNAVARLYADTRAPQRLLRNLVLRGAQHLPPLKAAITARLH
;
A
#
# COMPACT_ATOMS: atom_id res chain seq x y z
N MET A 1 23.88 -16.64 25.01
CA MET A 1 22.98 -17.14 23.94
C MET A 1 23.35 -16.34 22.69
N GLN A 2 23.71 -16.99 21.61
CA GLN A 2 24.10 -16.33 20.36
C GLN A 2 22.86 -15.93 19.60
N LEU A 3 22.81 -14.67 19.12
CA LEU A 3 21.81 -14.14 18.19
C LEU A 3 22.37 -14.23 16.77
N ASP A 4 21.50 -14.47 15.79
CA ASP A 4 21.88 -14.62 14.38
C ASP A 4 21.91 -13.26 13.66
N CYS A 5 21.08 -12.31 14.10
CA CYS A 5 21.04 -10.94 13.61
C CYS A 5 20.36 -10.00 14.63
N ASP A 6 20.39 -8.70 14.39
CA ASP A 6 19.68 -7.73 15.20
C ASP A 6 18.18 -7.76 14.93
N VAL A 7 17.79 -7.79 13.66
CA VAL A 7 16.38 -7.72 13.25
C VAL A 7 16.05 -8.83 12.25
N LEU A 8 15.00 -9.61 12.57
CA LEU A 8 14.34 -10.54 11.65
C LEU A 8 13.09 -9.88 11.07
N ILE A 9 12.94 -9.90 9.76
CA ILE A 9 11.75 -9.40 9.05
C ILE A 9 11.08 -10.56 8.33
N VAL A 10 9.80 -10.79 8.58
CA VAL A 10 9.00 -11.77 7.84
C VAL A 10 8.17 -11.04 6.79
N GLY A 11 8.50 -11.28 5.53
CA GLY A 11 7.90 -10.67 4.35
C GLY A 11 8.84 -9.72 3.59
N ALA A 12 9.22 -10.11 2.37
CA ALA A 12 10.01 -9.34 1.42
C ALA A 12 9.11 -8.50 0.47
N GLY A 13 7.97 -8.04 0.97
CA GLY A 13 7.14 -7.04 0.28
C GLY A 13 7.80 -5.65 0.30
N PRO A 14 7.23 -4.65 -0.43
CA PRO A 14 7.83 -3.32 -0.53
C PRO A 14 8.11 -2.65 0.81
N ALA A 15 7.22 -2.81 1.80
CA ALA A 15 7.43 -2.25 3.15
C ALA A 15 8.54 -2.97 3.93
N GLY A 16 8.58 -4.31 3.85
CA GLY A 16 9.61 -5.11 4.52
C GLY A 16 11.00 -4.82 3.98
N LEU A 17 11.15 -4.76 2.65
CA LEU A 17 12.42 -4.45 1.99
C LEU A 17 12.88 -3.00 2.21
N ALA A 18 11.93 -2.04 2.21
CA ALA A 18 12.25 -0.65 2.55
C ALA A 18 12.74 -0.51 4.00
N LEU A 19 12.09 -1.21 4.94
CA LEU A 19 12.54 -1.23 6.33
C LEU A 19 13.91 -1.89 6.46
N ALA A 20 14.13 -3.03 5.80
CA ALA A 20 15.41 -3.73 5.82
C ALA A 20 16.57 -2.82 5.37
N ALA A 21 16.38 -2.10 4.25
CA ALA A 21 17.36 -1.16 3.74
C ALA A 21 17.63 0.00 4.73
N ALA A 22 16.58 0.55 5.34
CA ALA A 22 16.71 1.63 6.32
C ALA A 22 17.48 1.18 7.58
N LEU A 23 17.23 -0.03 8.05
CA LEU A 23 17.88 -0.56 9.27
C LEU A 23 19.35 -0.91 9.04
N VAL A 24 19.68 -1.49 7.87
CA VAL A 24 21.08 -1.71 7.50
C VAL A 24 21.83 -0.39 7.38
N GLY A 25 21.21 0.64 6.80
CA GLY A 25 21.76 2.00 6.78
C GLY A 25 22.00 2.60 8.17
N ALA A 26 21.29 2.11 9.19
CA ALA A 26 21.49 2.48 10.59
C ALA A 26 22.50 1.59 11.34
N GLY A 27 23.19 0.67 10.65
CA GLY A 27 24.22 -0.20 11.23
C GLY A 27 23.68 -1.45 11.94
N LEU A 28 22.43 -1.83 11.66
CA LEU A 28 21.83 -3.06 12.19
C LEU A 28 21.99 -4.22 11.19
N SER A 29 22.30 -5.42 11.70
CA SER A 29 22.26 -6.64 10.89
C SER A 29 20.82 -7.12 10.72
N VAL A 30 20.40 -7.37 9.46
CA VAL A 30 19.03 -7.69 9.13
C VAL A 30 18.94 -9.00 8.35
N THR A 31 18.01 -9.87 8.75
CA THR A 31 17.62 -11.04 7.95
C THR A 31 16.14 -10.94 7.57
N VAL A 32 15.84 -11.06 6.27
CA VAL A 32 14.48 -11.08 5.72
C VAL A 32 14.15 -12.51 5.30
N LEU A 33 12.95 -12.97 5.68
CA LEU A 33 12.42 -14.27 5.31
C LEU A 33 11.20 -14.06 4.39
N ASP A 34 11.13 -14.76 3.26
CA ASP A 34 9.95 -14.75 2.38
C ASP A 34 9.66 -16.13 1.81
N SER A 35 8.37 -16.40 1.60
CA SER A 35 7.90 -17.65 1.03
C SER A 35 8.09 -17.75 -0.49
N GLN A 36 8.30 -16.64 -1.18
CA GLN A 36 8.59 -16.61 -2.61
C GLN A 36 10.06 -16.96 -2.86
N ASP A 37 10.31 -17.60 -4.00
CA ASP A 37 11.66 -17.87 -4.45
C ASP A 37 12.38 -16.60 -4.91
N ARG A 38 13.70 -16.67 -4.99
CA ARG A 38 14.57 -15.54 -5.35
C ARG A 38 14.27 -14.97 -6.74
N ALA A 39 13.91 -15.81 -7.70
CA ALA A 39 13.60 -15.37 -9.06
C ALA A 39 12.32 -14.52 -9.08
N THR A 40 11.28 -14.97 -8.38
CA THR A 40 10.02 -14.23 -8.20
C THR A 40 10.21 -12.92 -7.44
N LEU A 41 11.11 -12.88 -6.43
CA LEU A 41 11.44 -11.65 -5.71
C LEU A 41 12.21 -10.66 -6.59
N ALA A 42 13.13 -11.15 -7.43
CA ALA A 42 13.94 -10.33 -8.32
C ALA A 42 13.16 -9.80 -9.53
N ALA A 43 12.23 -10.61 -10.06
CA ALA A 43 11.41 -10.29 -11.23
C ALA A 43 9.93 -10.57 -10.95
N PRO A 44 9.28 -9.77 -10.07
CA PRO A 44 7.89 -9.99 -9.72
C PRO A 44 6.98 -9.73 -10.92
N ALA A 45 6.04 -10.63 -11.16
CA ALA A 45 5.06 -10.50 -12.23
C ALA A 45 4.19 -9.24 -12.08
N GLU A 46 3.75 -8.69 -13.19
CA GLU A 46 2.72 -7.65 -13.21
C GLU A 46 1.45 -8.15 -12.53
N ASP A 47 0.93 -7.35 -11.63
CA ASP A 47 -0.28 -7.64 -10.87
C ASP A 47 -1.39 -6.59 -11.08
N GLY A 48 -1.20 -5.69 -12.02
CA GLY A 48 -2.13 -4.63 -12.40
C GLY A 48 -2.31 -3.54 -11.35
N ARG A 49 -1.70 -3.65 -10.17
CA ARG A 49 -1.81 -2.62 -9.12
C ARG A 49 -0.86 -1.47 -9.38
N GLU A 50 -1.40 -0.29 -9.37
CA GLU A 50 -0.66 0.96 -9.45
C GLU A 50 -0.73 1.69 -8.10
N ILE A 51 0.40 2.15 -7.62
CA ILE A 51 0.54 2.75 -6.30
C ILE A 51 0.77 4.25 -6.45
N ALA A 52 -0.18 5.05 -6.00
CA ALA A 52 0.02 6.49 -5.89
C ALA A 52 0.92 6.80 -4.70
N LEU A 53 1.96 7.59 -4.93
CA LEU A 53 2.99 7.94 -3.97
C LEU A 53 2.95 9.43 -3.63
N THR A 54 2.99 9.74 -2.34
CA THR A 54 3.13 11.10 -1.82
C THR A 54 4.58 11.58 -1.90
N HIS A 55 4.79 12.88 -1.76
CA HIS A 55 6.13 13.49 -1.73
C HIS A 55 7.01 12.89 -0.62
N SER A 56 6.45 12.69 0.57
CA SER A 56 7.18 12.07 1.69
C SER A 56 7.59 10.61 1.41
N SER A 57 6.73 9.84 0.75
CA SER A 57 7.04 8.47 0.34
C SER A 57 8.15 8.43 -0.70
N VAL A 58 8.10 9.30 -1.70
CA VAL A 58 9.16 9.41 -2.72
C VAL A 58 10.47 9.88 -2.11
N ALA A 59 10.44 10.82 -1.16
CA ALA A 59 11.64 11.25 -0.44
C ALA A 59 12.30 10.07 0.31
N LEU A 60 11.52 9.24 0.99
CA LEU A 60 12.04 8.02 1.63
C LEU A 60 12.62 7.03 0.61
N LEU A 61 11.90 6.73 -0.47
CA LEU A 61 12.38 5.81 -1.51
C LEU A 61 13.68 6.32 -2.17
N ARG A 62 13.83 7.65 -2.33
CA ARG A 62 15.09 8.27 -2.78
C ARG A 62 16.22 8.09 -1.78
N ALA A 63 15.97 8.33 -0.50
CA ALA A 63 16.95 8.15 0.56
C ALA A 63 17.43 6.69 0.67
N LEU A 64 16.55 5.73 0.35
CA LEU A 64 16.85 4.31 0.31
C LEU A 64 17.50 3.84 -1.01
N GLY A 65 17.67 4.72 -2.01
CA GLY A 65 18.22 4.35 -3.33
C GLY A 65 17.29 3.53 -4.21
N GLN A 66 16.02 3.39 -3.83
CA GLN A 66 15.02 2.62 -4.59
C GLN A 66 14.43 3.43 -5.75
N TRP A 67 14.18 4.72 -5.54
CA TRP A 67 13.58 5.60 -6.55
C TRP A 67 14.43 5.72 -7.82
N GLN A 68 15.75 5.80 -7.67
CA GLN A 68 16.70 5.95 -8.77
C GLN A 68 16.82 4.70 -9.66
N ARG A 69 16.27 3.56 -9.21
CA ARG A 69 16.25 2.30 -9.96
C ARG A 69 14.95 2.09 -10.76
N LEU A 70 13.98 2.98 -10.59
CA LEU A 70 12.77 2.99 -11.42
C LEU A 70 13.10 3.60 -12.78
N ALA A 71 12.60 3.00 -13.86
CA ALA A 71 12.68 3.59 -15.18
C ALA A 71 11.67 4.74 -15.31
N ASP A 72 11.97 5.77 -16.11
CA ASP A 72 11.06 6.89 -16.35
C ASP A 72 9.71 6.42 -16.92
N SER A 73 9.71 5.35 -17.71
CA SER A 73 8.51 4.71 -18.24
C SER A 73 7.62 4.00 -17.19
N GLU A 74 8.13 3.83 -15.96
CA GLU A 74 7.38 3.26 -14.84
C GLU A 74 6.80 4.35 -13.93
N ILE A 75 7.12 5.63 -14.14
CA ILE A 75 6.75 6.73 -13.26
C ILE A 75 5.70 7.61 -13.91
N GLY A 76 4.44 7.40 -13.57
CA GLY A 76 3.34 8.31 -13.91
C GLY A 76 3.32 9.54 -12.98
N THR A 77 2.78 10.65 -13.48
CA THR A 77 2.66 11.90 -12.73
C THR A 77 1.20 12.24 -12.51
N ILE A 78 0.81 12.49 -11.26
CA ILE A 78 -0.49 13.01 -10.89
C ILE A 78 -0.38 14.52 -10.70
N ARG A 79 -0.99 15.30 -11.62
CA ARG A 79 -1.02 16.77 -11.57
C ARG A 79 -2.28 17.30 -10.91
N ALA A 80 -3.39 16.60 -11.13
CA ALA A 80 -4.68 16.94 -10.55
C ALA A 80 -5.45 15.67 -10.19
N ALA A 81 -6.42 15.79 -9.30
CA ALA A 81 -7.37 14.73 -9.02
C ALA A 81 -8.81 15.28 -9.05
N GLN A 82 -9.70 14.53 -9.64
CA GLN A 82 -11.12 14.85 -9.74
C GLN A 82 -11.96 13.72 -9.16
N VAL A 83 -12.82 14.09 -8.23
CA VAL A 83 -13.87 13.21 -7.73
C VAL A 83 -15.18 13.64 -8.41
N VAL A 84 -15.84 12.71 -9.08
CA VAL A 84 -17.13 12.96 -9.75
C VAL A 84 -18.17 12.00 -9.19
N ASP A 85 -19.42 12.46 -9.08
CA ASP A 85 -20.51 11.69 -8.50
C ASP A 85 -21.71 11.58 -9.45
N GLY A 86 -22.35 10.42 -9.39
CA GLY A 86 -23.56 10.09 -10.13
C GLY A 86 -23.36 9.87 -11.63
N PRO A 87 -24.43 9.52 -12.35
CA PRO A 87 -24.39 9.15 -13.77
C PRO A 87 -24.02 10.31 -14.70
N LEU A 88 -24.30 11.54 -14.29
CA LEU A 88 -23.89 12.74 -15.04
C LEU A 88 -22.45 13.17 -14.75
N GLN A 89 -21.78 12.49 -13.85
CA GLN A 89 -20.38 12.73 -13.45
C GLN A 89 -20.05 14.22 -13.30
N GLN A 90 -20.91 14.94 -12.60
CA GLN A 90 -20.63 16.33 -12.22
C GLN A 90 -19.44 16.35 -11.27
N ALA A 91 -18.48 17.24 -11.51
CA ALA A 91 -17.31 17.38 -10.66
C ALA A 91 -17.75 17.79 -9.25
N ALA A 92 -17.56 16.87 -8.27
CA ALA A 92 -17.92 17.11 -6.89
C ALA A 92 -16.74 17.72 -6.11
N LEU A 93 -15.50 17.30 -6.43
CA LEU A 93 -14.28 17.83 -5.81
C LEU A 93 -13.16 17.88 -6.86
N HIS A 94 -12.42 18.98 -6.83
CA HIS A 94 -11.25 19.16 -7.69
C HIS A 94 -10.05 19.52 -6.83
N PHE A 95 -9.01 18.73 -6.94
CA PHE A 95 -7.73 18.93 -6.26
C PHE A 95 -6.67 19.31 -7.27
N THR A 96 -6.04 20.46 -7.07
CA THR A 96 -4.90 20.93 -7.84
C THR A 96 -3.88 21.51 -6.88
N THR A 97 -2.64 21.62 -7.29
CA THR A 97 -1.63 22.37 -6.54
C THR A 97 -1.88 23.87 -6.72
N PRO A 98 -2.13 24.64 -5.64
CA PRO A 98 -2.66 26.02 -5.76
C PRO A 98 -1.64 27.06 -6.23
N ARG A 99 -0.35 26.75 -6.25
CA ARG A 99 0.71 27.78 -6.34
C ARG A 99 1.69 27.64 -7.50
N ASN A 100 1.77 26.47 -8.14
CA ASN A 100 2.71 26.25 -9.25
C ASN A 100 2.15 25.20 -10.22
N PRO A 101 1.96 25.53 -11.52
CA PRO A 101 1.52 24.55 -12.53
C PRO A 101 2.47 23.35 -12.70
N ASP A 102 3.74 23.52 -12.33
CA ASP A 102 4.75 22.46 -12.37
C ASP A 102 4.75 21.57 -11.11
N GLU A 103 4.06 21.97 -10.06
CA GLU A 103 3.87 21.17 -8.87
C GLU A 103 2.96 19.97 -9.14
N ARG A 104 3.33 18.82 -8.61
CA ARG A 104 2.64 17.56 -8.77
C ARG A 104 1.94 17.21 -7.46
N LEU A 105 0.73 16.65 -7.53
CA LEU A 105 0.07 16.08 -6.36
C LEU A 105 0.79 14.81 -5.87
N GLY A 106 1.46 14.10 -6.78
CA GLY A 106 2.20 12.89 -6.48
C GLY A 106 2.59 12.14 -7.74
N TRP A 107 2.98 10.91 -7.54
CA TRP A 107 3.39 9.99 -8.60
C TRP A 107 2.60 8.70 -8.53
N ILE A 108 2.61 7.94 -9.61
CA ILE A 108 2.03 6.61 -9.66
C ILE A 108 3.06 5.64 -10.24
N VAL A 109 3.25 4.51 -9.55
CA VAL A 109 4.27 3.52 -9.89
C VAL A 109 3.67 2.13 -9.78
N PRO A 110 3.98 1.21 -10.73
CA PRO A 110 3.51 -0.17 -10.65
C PRO A 110 4.00 -0.88 -9.39
N ASN A 111 3.13 -1.64 -8.74
CA ASN A 111 3.50 -2.38 -7.53
C ASN A 111 4.65 -3.37 -7.78
N HIS A 112 4.66 -4.05 -8.93
CA HIS A 112 5.75 -4.96 -9.28
C HIS A 112 7.09 -4.23 -9.43
N ALA A 113 7.11 -3.00 -9.96
CA ALA A 113 8.32 -2.19 -10.05
C ALA A 113 8.84 -1.79 -8.67
N LEU A 114 7.96 -1.38 -7.73
CA LEU A 114 8.35 -1.10 -6.35
C LEU A 114 8.94 -2.34 -5.65
N ARG A 115 8.37 -3.51 -5.90
CA ARG A 115 8.88 -4.78 -5.36
C ARG A 115 10.26 -5.10 -5.94
N ARG A 116 10.43 -4.98 -7.25
CA ARG A 116 11.69 -5.23 -7.96
C ARG A 116 12.80 -4.33 -7.42
N VAL A 117 12.61 -3.01 -7.42
CA VAL A 117 13.65 -2.08 -6.96
C VAL A 117 13.95 -2.22 -5.47
N GLY A 118 12.93 -2.55 -4.66
CA GLY A 118 13.11 -2.88 -3.25
C GLY A 118 14.03 -4.08 -3.06
N PHE A 119 13.82 -5.15 -3.83
CA PHE A 119 14.65 -6.34 -3.80
C PHE A 119 16.08 -6.06 -4.34
N GLU A 120 16.21 -5.36 -5.44
CA GLU A 120 17.51 -4.98 -6.02
C GLU A 120 18.38 -4.20 -5.04
N VAL A 121 17.79 -3.23 -4.33
CA VAL A 121 18.49 -2.48 -3.28
C VAL A 121 18.86 -3.41 -2.14
N ALA A 122 17.91 -4.14 -1.59
CA ALA A 122 18.13 -5.02 -0.45
C ALA A 122 19.22 -6.07 -0.74
N ALA A 123 19.19 -6.70 -1.92
CA ALA A 123 20.16 -7.71 -2.32
C ALA A 123 21.60 -7.16 -2.53
N SER A 124 21.74 -5.83 -2.72
CA SER A 124 23.05 -5.19 -2.89
C SER A 124 23.66 -4.68 -1.58
N LEU A 125 22.92 -4.70 -0.46
CA LEU A 125 23.39 -4.14 0.80
C LEU A 125 24.21 -5.16 1.60
N PRO A 126 25.47 -4.85 1.96
CA PRO A 126 26.22 -5.66 2.91
C PRO A 126 25.54 -5.61 4.30
N GLY A 127 25.44 -6.75 4.98
CA GLY A 127 24.76 -6.85 6.28
C GLY A 127 23.27 -7.17 6.20
N LEU A 128 22.72 -7.28 4.99
CA LEU A 128 21.37 -7.77 4.76
C LEU A 128 21.41 -9.19 4.16
N ARG A 129 20.71 -10.11 4.81
CA ARG A 129 20.52 -11.47 4.33
C ARG A 129 19.06 -11.69 3.95
N ILE A 130 18.80 -12.20 2.74
CA ILE A 130 17.46 -12.61 2.31
C ILE A 130 17.45 -14.14 2.21
N ILE A 131 16.53 -14.77 2.93
CA ILE A 131 16.25 -16.21 2.88
C ILE A 131 14.89 -16.35 2.19
N ASP A 132 14.95 -16.69 0.95
CA ASP A 132 13.80 -16.90 0.06
C ASP A 132 13.26 -18.33 0.20
N ASN A 133 12.14 -18.63 -0.48
CA ASN A 133 11.47 -19.93 -0.47
C ASN A 133 11.26 -20.48 0.96
N THR A 134 11.00 -19.55 1.92
CA THR A 134 10.95 -19.87 3.34
C THR A 134 9.62 -19.43 3.94
N ARG A 135 8.78 -20.40 4.25
CA ARG A 135 7.54 -20.18 5.00
C ARG A 135 7.81 -20.40 6.48
N VAL A 136 7.58 -19.35 7.27
CA VAL A 136 7.70 -19.42 8.73
C VAL A 136 6.60 -20.32 9.31
N ASP A 137 7.00 -21.36 10.03
CA ASP A 137 6.09 -22.30 10.68
C ASP A 137 5.67 -21.81 12.07
N GLN A 138 6.64 -21.31 12.85
CA GLN A 138 6.40 -20.88 14.23
C GLN A 138 7.19 -19.62 14.58
N VAL A 139 6.56 -18.78 15.37
CA VAL A 139 7.16 -17.57 15.98
C VAL A 139 7.04 -17.67 17.49
N THR A 140 8.14 -17.42 18.19
CA THR A 140 8.15 -17.30 19.64
C THR A 140 8.90 -16.04 20.08
N THR A 141 8.51 -15.47 21.20
CA THR A 141 9.16 -14.29 21.77
C THR A 141 9.45 -14.51 23.26
N ALA A 142 10.65 -14.12 23.67
CA ALA A 142 11.12 -14.16 25.05
C ALA A 142 11.52 -12.75 25.51
N ALA A 143 11.89 -12.57 26.76
CA ALA A 143 12.32 -11.27 27.29
C ALA A 143 13.56 -10.72 26.57
N THR A 144 14.44 -11.57 26.05
CA THR A 144 15.75 -11.19 25.49
C THR A 144 15.82 -11.30 23.96
N HIS A 145 14.93 -12.07 23.32
CA HIS A 145 14.99 -12.34 21.88
C HIS A 145 13.62 -12.76 21.32
N ALA A 146 13.50 -12.69 20.00
CA ALA A 146 12.49 -13.37 19.22
C ALA A 146 13.15 -14.51 18.43
N GLU A 147 12.41 -15.59 18.19
CA GLU A 147 12.85 -16.75 17.40
C GLU A 147 11.79 -17.09 16.35
N VAL A 148 12.22 -17.39 15.14
CA VAL A 148 11.38 -17.98 14.10
C VAL A 148 11.94 -19.35 13.71
N SER A 149 11.06 -20.30 13.38
CA SER A 149 11.44 -21.61 12.85
C SER A 149 10.64 -21.94 11.59
N TRP A 150 11.27 -22.76 10.72
CA TRP A 150 10.68 -23.23 9.47
C TRP A 150 11.24 -24.60 9.07
N GLY A 151 10.61 -25.25 8.08
CA GLY A 151 11.06 -26.52 7.52
C GLY A 151 10.68 -27.74 8.34
N ALA A 152 9.80 -27.63 9.35
CA ALA A 152 9.39 -28.76 10.18
C ALA A 152 8.76 -29.90 9.35
N ALA A 153 8.05 -29.58 8.29
CA ALA A 153 7.43 -30.56 7.39
C ALA A 153 8.45 -31.36 6.57
N SER A 154 9.68 -30.85 6.34
CA SER A 154 10.75 -31.54 5.63
C SER A 154 11.62 -32.42 6.54
N GLY A 155 11.31 -32.50 7.83
CA GLY A 155 12.05 -33.27 8.84
C GLY A 155 13.29 -32.56 9.39
N THR A 156 13.69 -31.41 8.85
CA THR A 156 14.82 -30.61 9.34
C THR A 156 14.36 -29.21 9.69
N SER A 157 14.03 -28.98 10.96
CA SER A 157 13.65 -27.66 11.45
C SER A 157 14.89 -26.76 11.51
N GLN A 158 14.80 -25.61 10.83
CA GLN A 158 15.74 -24.50 10.94
C GLN A 158 15.16 -23.42 11.84
N ARG A 159 16.02 -22.63 12.48
CA ARG A 159 15.62 -21.52 13.34
C ARG A 159 16.60 -20.38 13.29
N LEU A 160 16.10 -19.16 13.54
CA LEU A 160 16.88 -17.95 13.70
C LEU A 160 16.38 -17.14 14.89
N ARG A 161 17.32 -16.50 15.58
CA ARG A 161 17.08 -15.63 16.73
C ARG A 161 17.55 -14.22 16.47
N ALA A 162 16.74 -13.25 16.87
CA ALA A 162 17.06 -11.84 16.76
C ALA A 162 16.66 -11.05 18.00
N ARG A 163 17.23 -9.86 18.16
CA ARG A 163 16.81 -8.92 19.20
C ARG A 163 15.37 -8.43 18.97
N LEU A 164 14.95 -8.33 17.72
CA LEU A 164 13.62 -7.85 17.32
C LEU A 164 13.10 -8.63 16.11
N LEU A 165 11.82 -8.96 16.13
CA LEU A 165 11.07 -9.51 15.00
C LEU A 165 10.13 -8.45 14.42
N VAL A 166 10.06 -8.36 13.10
CA VAL A 166 9.14 -7.51 12.37
C VAL A 166 8.23 -8.35 11.49
N ALA A 167 6.92 -8.22 11.67
CA ALA A 167 5.94 -8.79 10.76
C ALA A 167 5.60 -7.80 9.64
N ALA A 168 5.92 -8.17 8.39
CA ALA A 168 5.65 -7.42 7.17
C ALA A 168 4.98 -8.30 6.10
N ASP A 169 4.32 -9.40 6.53
CA ASP A 169 3.76 -10.49 5.73
C ASP A 169 2.30 -10.29 5.32
N SER A 170 1.93 -9.06 4.98
CA SER A 170 0.65 -8.62 4.43
C SER A 170 -0.51 -8.51 5.44
N ARG A 171 -1.70 -8.11 4.93
CA ARG A 171 -2.92 -7.89 5.74
C ARG A 171 -3.44 -9.14 6.43
N PHE A 172 -3.21 -10.31 5.87
CA PHE A 172 -3.58 -11.60 6.46
C PHE A 172 -2.45 -12.24 7.26
N SER A 173 -1.54 -11.43 7.78
CA SER A 173 -0.31 -11.81 8.48
C SER A 173 -0.48 -13.03 9.39
N GLN A 174 0.25 -14.09 9.08
CA GLN A 174 0.36 -15.26 9.95
C GLN A 174 1.25 -14.95 11.14
N THR A 175 2.32 -14.18 10.91
CA THR A 175 3.24 -13.75 11.97
C THR A 175 2.51 -12.96 13.05
N ARG A 176 1.66 -11.99 12.67
CA ARG A 176 0.79 -11.25 13.62
C ARG A 176 -0.05 -12.20 14.47
N ARG A 177 -0.71 -13.18 13.84
CA ARG A 177 -1.57 -14.16 14.54
C ARG A 177 -0.77 -15.03 15.51
N GLN A 178 0.43 -15.49 15.11
CA GLN A 178 1.31 -16.28 15.97
C GLN A 178 1.86 -15.47 17.14
N LEU A 179 2.02 -14.14 16.98
CA LEU A 179 2.36 -13.22 18.05
C LEU A 179 1.17 -12.94 19.01
N GLY A 180 0.02 -13.55 18.80
CA GLY A 180 -1.20 -13.32 19.59
C GLY A 180 -1.78 -11.92 19.43
N ILE A 181 -1.48 -11.22 18.32
CA ILE A 181 -2.00 -9.88 18.05
C ILE A 181 -3.24 -9.99 17.16
N GLY A 182 -4.41 -9.72 17.74
CA GLY A 182 -5.67 -9.62 17.02
C GLY A 182 -5.74 -8.39 16.11
N ALA A 183 -6.72 -8.39 15.21
CA ALA A 183 -7.01 -7.26 14.33
C ALA A 183 -8.49 -7.16 14.02
N ASP A 184 -8.99 -5.93 13.91
CA ASP A 184 -10.29 -5.67 13.31
C ASP A 184 -10.16 -5.86 11.80
N MET A 185 -11.02 -6.70 11.24
CA MET A 185 -11.07 -6.96 9.80
C MET A 185 -12.44 -6.54 9.27
N LEU A 186 -12.44 -5.72 8.23
CA LEU A 186 -13.64 -5.25 7.56
C LEU A 186 -13.62 -5.71 6.12
N ASP A 187 -14.45 -6.70 5.80
CA ASP A 187 -14.75 -7.05 4.43
C ASP A 187 -15.86 -6.11 3.90
N PHE A 188 -15.59 -5.45 2.77
CA PHE A 188 -16.55 -4.54 2.13
C PHE A 188 -17.56 -5.26 1.24
N GLY A 189 -17.42 -6.58 1.04
CA GLY A 189 -18.23 -7.35 0.08
C GLY A 189 -18.05 -6.85 -1.36
N ARG A 190 -16.91 -6.24 -1.66
CA ARG A 190 -16.57 -5.64 -2.94
C ARG A 190 -15.24 -6.19 -3.45
N THR A 191 -15.13 -6.22 -4.77
CA THR A 191 -13.92 -6.62 -5.49
C THR A 191 -13.52 -5.51 -6.45
N MET A 192 -12.23 -5.15 -6.48
CA MET A 192 -11.69 -4.28 -7.52
C MET A 192 -11.14 -5.13 -8.67
N VAL A 193 -11.50 -4.75 -9.90
CA VAL A 193 -10.91 -5.28 -11.14
C VAL A 193 -9.98 -4.21 -11.69
N VAL A 194 -8.72 -4.55 -11.90
CA VAL A 194 -7.68 -3.61 -12.31
C VAL A 194 -7.03 -4.05 -13.62
N CYS A 195 -6.74 -3.08 -14.49
CA CYS A 195 -5.99 -3.30 -15.74
C CYS A 195 -5.40 -1.99 -16.25
N ARG A 196 -4.56 -2.07 -17.29
CA ARG A 196 -4.14 -0.90 -18.05
C ARG A 196 -4.90 -0.82 -19.36
N MET A 197 -5.25 0.40 -19.74
CA MET A 197 -5.91 0.69 -21.02
C MET A 197 -5.17 1.80 -21.75
N GLN A 198 -4.90 1.58 -23.01
CA GLN A 198 -4.42 2.60 -23.94
C GLN A 198 -5.61 3.43 -24.43
N HIS A 199 -5.40 4.72 -24.72
CA HIS A 199 -6.43 5.64 -25.16
C HIS A 199 -5.86 6.65 -26.18
N THR A 200 -6.75 7.42 -26.83
CA THR A 200 -6.36 8.31 -27.93
C THR A 200 -6.26 9.78 -27.55
N LEU A 201 -6.94 10.20 -26.46
CA LEU A 201 -6.91 11.58 -25.96
C LEU A 201 -6.06 11.65 -24.71
N ALA A 202 -5.23 12.68 -24.59
CA ALA A 202 -4.30 12.83 -23.47
C ALA A 202 -5.02 12.99 -22.13
N HIS A 203 -4.61 12.24 -21.09
CA HIS A 203 -5.15 12.31 -19.73
C HIS A 203 -4.68 13.54 -18.93
N GLN A 204 -3.70 14.30 -19.44
CA GLN A 204 -3.16 15.53 -18.82
C GLN A 204 -2.67 15.37 -17.37
N GLY A 205 -2.36 14.15 -16.93
CA GLY A 205 -1.97 13.86 -15.55
C GLY A 205 -3.10 13.95 -14.54
N ILE A 206 -4.36 13.85 -14.96
CA ILE A 206 -5.52 13.92 -14.08
C ILE A 206 -5.92 12.53 -13.62
N ALA A 207 -5.94 12.31 -12.30
CA ALA A 207 -6.53 11.13 -11.68
C ALA A 207 -8.03 11.34 -11.45
N TYR A 208 -8.84 10.39 -11.85
CA TYR A 208 -10.29 10.44 -11.68
C TYR A 208 -10.76 9.36 -10.72
N GLU A 209 -11.69 9.73 -9.81
CA GLU A 209 -12.49 8.81 -9.01
C GLU A 209 -13.96 9.08 -9.30
N CYS A 210 -14.58 8.17 -10.03
CA CYS A 210 -15.95 8.29 -10.51
C CYS A 210 -16.87 7.40 -9.67
N PHE A 211 -17.65 7.99 -8.78
CA PHE A 211 -18.62 7.28 -7.95
C PHE A 211 -19.94 7.10 -8.70
N GLY A 212 -20.15 5.90 -9.24
CA GLY A 212 -21.45 5.45 -9.72
C GLY A 212 -22.29 4.86 -8.58
N TYR A 213 -23.56 4.51 -8.88
CA TYR A 213 -24.44 3.89 -7.88
C TYR A 213 -24.17 2.41 -7.71
N ASP A 214 -23.78 1.72 -8.77
CA ASP A 214 -23.54 0.26 -8.77
C ASP A 214 -22.06 -0.09 -8.64
N ARG A 215 -21.19 0.77 -9.15
CA ARG A 215 -19.75 0.58 -9.19
C ARG A 215 -19.02 1.91 -9.14
N THR A 216 -17.77 1.88 -8.67
CA THR A 216 -16.85 3.00 -8.83
C THR A 216 -15.85 2.71 -9.93
N LEU A 217 -15.39 3.78 -10.58
CA LEU A 217 -14.37 3.71 -11.62
C LEU A 217 -13.26 4.71 -11.27
N ALA A 218 -12.06 4.23 -10.99
CA ALA A 218 -10.89 5.07 -10.95
C ALA A 218 -10.12 4.96 -12.27
N VAL A 219 -9.66 6.10 -12.78
CA VAL A 219 -8.80 6.19 -13.97
C VAL A 219 -7.58 7.02 -13.59
N LEU A 220 -6.41 6.38 -13.57
CA LEU A 220 -5.17 6.96 -13.06
C LEU A 220 -4.16 7.13 -14.21
N PRO A 221 -3.52 8.31 -14.32
CA PRO A 221 -2.62 8.62 -15.43
C PRO A 221 -1.30 7.84 -15.32
N LEU A 222 -0.97 7.08 -16.33
CA LEU A 222 0.33 6.40 -16.50
C LEU A 222 1.17 7.11 -17.57
N PRO A 223 2.46 6.76 -17.74
CA PRO A 223 3.27 7.31 -18.82
C PRO A 223 2.68 7.03 -20.21
N GLY A 224 2.76 8.02 -21.09
CA GLY A 224 2.17 7.95 -22.44
C GLY A 224 0.64 8.08 -22.42
N ASP A 225 0.00 7.56 -23.47
CA ASP A 225 -1.47 7.53 -23.61
C ASP A 225 -2.05 6.25 -22.99
N VAL A 226 -1.68 5.97 -21.76
CA VAL A 226 -2.09 4.80 -20.98
C VAL A 226 -2.65 5.26 -19.64
N SER A 227 -3.72 4.60 -19.20
CA SER A 227 -4.27 4.79 -17.85
C SER A 227 -4.47 3.45 -17.14
N SER A 228 -4.23 3.45 -15.83
CA SER A 228 -4.73 2.38 -14.98
C SER A 228 -6.22 2.56 -14.75
N VAL A 229 -6.96 1.52 -14.98
CA VAL A 229 -8.42 1.47 -14.80
C VAL A 229 -8.74 0.52 -13.66
N VAL A 230 -9.45 1.03 -12.66
CA VAL A 230 -9.88 0.27 -11.47
C VAL A 230 -11.38 0.33 -11.36
N VAL A 231 -12.05 -0.79 -11.54
CA VAL A 231 -13.50 -0.93 -11.34
C VAL A 231 -13.76 -1.63 -10.03
N THR A 232 -14.45 -0.97 -9.10
CA THR A 232 -14.86 -1.58 -7.82
C THR A 232 -16.36 -1.86 -7.84
N THR A 233 -16.74 -3.12 -7.65
CA THR A 233 -18.13 -3.58 -7.72
C THR A 233 -18.37 -4.76 -6.78
N GLY A 234 -19.58 -5.31 -6.76
CA GLY A 234 -19.88 -6.56 -6.04
C GLY A 234 -19.10 -7.74 -6.60
N THR A 235 -18.85 -8.75 -5.79
CA THR A 235 -17.99 -9.90 -6.17
C THR A 235 -18.52 -10.65 -7.39
N ASP A 236 -19.83 -10.90 -7.48
CA ASP A 236 -20.43 -11.62 -8.61
C ASP A 236 -20.31 -10.82 -9.92
N GLU A 237 -20.51 -9.52 -9.84
CA GLU A 237 -20.34 -8.63 -10.99
C GLU A 237 -18.88 -8.53 -11.41
N ALA A 238 -17.94 -8.53 -10.47
CA ALA A 238 -16.51 -8.56 -10.77
C ALA A 238 -16.13 -9.81 -11.58
N GLN A 239 -16.71 -10.97 -11.28
CA GLN A 239 -16.51 -12.21 -12.05
C GLN A 239 -17.03 -12.08 -13.48
N ARG A 240 -18.22 -11.48 -13.66
CA ARG A 240 -18.76 -11.21 -15.01
C ARG A 240 -17.85 -10.25 -15.79
N LEU A 241 -17.36 -9.20 -15.15
CA LEU A 241 -16.45 -8.24 -15.76
C LEU A 241 -15.13 -8.88 -16.20
N LEU A 242 -14.60 -9.82 -15.42
CA LEU A 242 -13.40 -10.57 -15.78
C LEU A 242 -13.62 -11.47 -17.01
N ALA A 243 -14.82 -12.00 -17.20
CA ALA A 243 -15.17 -12.88 -18.30
C ALA A 243 -15.47 -12.14 -19.61
N LEU A 244 -15.67 -10.80 -19.60
CA LEU A 244 -15.97 -10.03 -20.80
C LEU A 244 -14.85 -10.15 -21.84
N PRO A 245 -15.17 -10.23 -23.14
CA PRO A 245 -14.20 -10.05 -24.21
C PRO A 245 -13.52 -8.66 -24.11
N PRO A 246 -12.24 -8.52 -24.54
CA PRO A 246 -11.52 -7.25 -24.46
C PRO A 246 -12.25 -6.06 -25.10
N ALA A 247 -12.93 -6.27 -26.22
CA ALA A 247 -13.68 -5.19 -26.91
C ALA A 247 -14.93 -4.74 -26.13
N GLU A 248 -15.64 -5.68 -25.51
CA GLU A 248 -16.80 -5.36 -24.68
C GLU A 248 -16.39 -4.66 -23.39
N TRP A 249 -15.30 -5.09 -22.77
CA TRP A 249 -14.70 -4.38 -21.64
C TRP A 249 -14.33 -2.93 -22.02
N ALA A 250 -13.65 -2.74 -23.16
CA ALA A 250 -13.26 -1.42 -23.61
C ALA A 250 -14.48 -0.51 -23.84
N THR A 251 -15.52 -1.03 -24.49
CA THR A 251 -16.78 -0.31 -24.71
C THR A 251 -17.45 0.07 -23.38
N LEU A 252 -17.49 -0.85 -22.43
CA LEU A 252 -18.04 -0.61 -21.09
C LEU A 252 -17.32 0.55 -20.38
N ILE A 253 -15.98 0.51 -20.36
CA ILE A 253 -15.18 1.55 -19.70
C ILE A 253 -15.33 2.90 -20.40
N GLN A 254 -15.27 2.94 -21.72
CA GLN A 254 -15.48 4.16 -22.49
C GLN A 254 -16.83 4.83 -22.18
N GLN A 255 -17.89 4.05 -22.16
CA GLN A 255 -19.25 4.54 -21.84
C GLN A 255 -19.32 5.02 -20.39
N GLN A 256 -18.80 4.24 -19.44
CA GLN A 256 -18.80 4.60 -18.03
C GLN A 256 -17.95 5.86 -17.77
N PHE A 257 -16.89 6.08 -18.52
CA PHE A 257 -16.03 7.26 -18.42
C PHE A 257 -16.46 8.43 -19.31
N LEU A 258 -17.64 8.34 -19.95
CA LEU A 258 -18.22 9.35 -20.85
C LEU A 258 -17.27 9.74 -22.00
N GLN A 259 -16.52 8.78 -22.52
CA GLN A 259 -15.56 8.93 -23.63
C GLN A 259 -14.50 10.04 -23.45
N ARG A 260 -14.18 10.42 -22.19
CA ARG A 260 -13.24 11.52 -21.89
C ARG A 260 -11.85 11.32 -22.45
N LEU A 261 -11.41 10.08 -22.61
CA LEU A 261 -10.12 9.73 -23.19
C LEU A 261 -10.22 9.19 -24.63
N GLY A 262 -11.39 9.36 -25.27
CA GLY A 262 -11.66 8.84 -26.60
C GLY A 262 -11.73 7.31 -26.65
N PRO A 263 -11.48 6.69 -27.81
CA PRO A 263 -11.35 5.25 -27.92
C PRO A 263 -10.30 4.67 -26.99
N MET A 264 -10.67 3.58 -26.29
CA MET A 264 -9.78 2.88 -25.35
C MET A 264 -9.62 1.41 -25.74
N GLN A 265 -8.47 0.84 -25.46
CA GLN A 265 -8.15 -0.57 -25.71
C GLN A 265 -7.51 -1.19 -24.49
N LEU A 266 -7.90 -2.42 -24.17
CA LEU A 266 -7.29 -3.19 -23.09
C LEU A 266 -5.84 -3.54 -23.46
N GLN A 267 -4.89 -3.18 -22.59
CA GLN A 267 -3.46 -3.39 -22.82
C GLN A 267 -2.90 -4.57 -22.03
N THR A 268 -3.43 -4.83 -20.83
CA THR A 268 -2.96 -5.91 -19.94
C THR A 268 -4.07 -6.86 -19.56
N THR A 269 -3.72 -7.98 -18.92
CA THR A 269 -4.71 -8.82 -18.25
C THR A 269 -5.44 -8.06 -17.15
N ARG A 270 -6.67 -8.46 -16.88
CA ARG A 270 -7.47 -7.95 -15.75
C ARG A 270 -7.21 -8.80 -14.52
N HIS A 271 -6.92 -8.15 -13.40
CA HIS A 271 -6.71 -8.79 -12.10
C HIS A 271 -7.83 -8.40 -11.13
N ALA A 272 -8.23 -9.32 -10.26
CA ALA A 272 -9.28 -9.06 -9.27
C ALA A 272 -8.75 -9.19 -7.85
N TYR A 273 -9.13 -8.24 -6.99
CA TYR A 273 -8.72 -8.20 -5.60
C TYR A 273 -9.92 -7.92 -4.69
N PRO A 274 -10.24 -8.81 -3.73
CA PRO A 274 -11.24 -8.54 -2.72
C PRO A 274 -10.80 -7.39 -1.81
N LEU A 275 -11.75 -6.53 -1.44
CA LEU A 275 -11.48 -5.35 -0.62
C LEU A 275 -11.73 -5.68 0.85
N VAL A 276 -10.63 -5.84 1.59
CA VAL A 276 -10.63 -6.08 3.03
C VAL A 276 -9.71 -5.07 3.70
N ALA A 277 -10.22 -4.32 4.67
CA ALA A 277 -9.40 -3.48 5.53
C ALA A 277 -9.04 -4.23 6.82
N VAL A 278 -7.86 -3.95 7.35
CA VAL A 278 -7.33 -4.55 8.57
C VAL A 278 -6.73 -3.47 9.46
N TYR A 279 -7.00 -3.52 10.76
CA TYR A 279 -6.34 -2.68 11.75
C TYR A 279 -5.97 -3.53 12.96
N ALA A 280 -4.67 -3.73 13.18
CA ALA A 280 -4.18 -4.53 14.29
C ALA A 280 -4.49 -3.85 15.64
N HIS A 281 -4.88 -4.65 16.64
CA HIS A 281 -5.21 -4.14 17.97
C HIS A 281 -3.99 -3.52 18.66
N ARG A 282 -2.79 -4.03 18.37
CA ARG A 282 -1.49 -3.49 18.78
C ARG A 282 -0.53 -3.55 17.60
N PHE A 283 0.43 -2.62 17.54
CA PHE A 283 1.49 -2.62 16.53
C PHE A 283 2.81 -3.11 17.09
N ALA A 284 2.88 -3.29 18.41
CA ALA A 284 4.05 -3.81 19.10
C ALA A 284 3.65 -4.91 20.10
N GLY A 285 4.56 -5.84 20.33
CA GLY A 285 4.49 -6.91 21.33
C GLY A 285 5.86 -7.13 21.96
N THR A 286 6.03 -8.23 22.71
CA THR A 286 7.33 -8.60 23.26
C THR A 286 8.29 -8.87 22.11
N ARG A 287 9.36 -8.08 22.02
CA ARG A 287 10.40 -8.25 20.97
C ARG A 287 9.82 -8.32 19.55
N SER A 288 8.69 -7.69 19.30
CA SER A 288 8.02 -7.79 18.00
C SER A 288 7.27 -6.52 17.65
N VAL A 289 7.24 -6.19 16.34
CA VAL A 289 6.47 -5.08 15.78
C VAL A 289 5.82 -5.49 14.45
N LEU A 290 4.76 -4.78 14.07
CA LEU A 290 4.08 -4.94 12.80
C LEU A 290 4.32 -3.71 11.93
N VAL A 291 4.56 -3.90 10.62
CA VAL A 291 4.68 -2.81 9.64
C VAL A 291 3.84 -3.09 8.39
N GLY A 292 3.55 -2.05 7.63
CA GLY A 292 2.74 -2.16 6.40
C GLY A 292 1.35 -2.74 6.67
N ASP A 293 0.86 -3.55 5.74
CA ASP A 293 -0.48 -4.14 5.83
C ASP A 293 -0.65 -5.13 6.98
N ALA A 294 0.43 -5.64 7.59
CA ALA A 294 0.35 -6.46 8.80
C ALA A 294 -0.16 -5.64 10.00
N ALA A 295 0.16 -4.35 10.04
CA ALA A 295 -0.34 -3.41 11.05
C ALA A 295 -1.65 -2.75 10.60
N VAL A 296 -1.67 -2.17 9.39
CA VAL A 296 -2.80 -1.41 8.82
C VAL A 296 -2.94 -1.67 7.34
N GLY A 297 -3.90 -2.48 6.95
CA GLY A 297 -4.32 -2.66 5.56
C GLY A 297 -5.57 -1.82 5.28
N MET A 298 -5.53 -0.95 4.27
CA MET A 298 -6.60 0.02 4.00
C MET A 298 -7.37 -0.28 2.72
N HIS A 299 -8.58 0.28 2.63
CA HIS A 299 -9.32 0.38 1.37
C HIS A 299 -8.56 1.30 0.40
N PRO A 300 -8.42 0.93 -0.89
CA PRO A 300 -7.58 1.67 -1.84
C PRO A 300 -8.14 3.03 -2.26
N VAL A 301 -9.42 3.34 -1.99
CA VAL A 301 -10.12 4.56 -2.47
C VAL A 301 -9.38 5.88 -2.15
N THR A 302 -8.54 5.92 -1.13
CA THR A 302 -7.76 7.11 -0.79
C THR A 302 -6.28 7.00 -1.15
N ALA A 303 -5.86 5.90 -1.76
CA ALA A 303 -4.48 5.61 -2.18
C ALA A 303 -3.42 5.76 -1.04
N HIS A 304 -3.82 5.63 0.24
CA HIS A 304 -2.93 5.84 1.38
C HIS A 304 -2.25 4.57 1.91
N GLY A 305 -2.68 3.38 1.50
CA GLY A 305 -2.22 2.12 2.11
C GLY A 305 -0.70 1.99 2.16
N TYR A 306 -0.03 2.02 1.03
CA TYR A 306 1.42 1.90 0.96
C TYR A 306 2.14 3.12 1.56
N ASN A 307 1.62 4.33 1.37
CA ASN A 307 2.20 5.55 1.94
C ASN A 307 2.22 5.51 3.47
N LEU A 308 1.16 5.00 4.11
CA LEU A 308 1.15 4.77 5.56
C LEU A 308 2.09 3.64 5.98
N GLY A 309 2.23 2.60 5.14
CA GLY A 309 3.24 1.57 5.34
C GLY A 309 4.64 2.15 5.39
N LEU A 310 5.00 3.02 4.43
CA LEU A 310 6.28 3.73 4.39
C LEU A 310 6.46 4.71 5.56
N ALA A 311 5.40 5.41 5.97
CA ALA A 311 5.45 6.24 7.17
C ALA A 311 5.75 5.42 8.44
N GLY A 312 5.17 4.21 8.55
CA GLY A 312 5.50 3.25 9.60
C GLY A 312 6.95 2.78 9.54
N VAL A 313 7.46 2.49 8.34
CA VAL A 313 8.86 2.15 8.09
C VAL A 313 9.78 3.27 8.57
N ALA A 314 9.52 4.52 8.14
CA ALA A 314 10.33 5.68 8.54
C ALA A 314 10.31 5.88 10.07
N THR A 315 9.12 5.77 10.69
CA THR A 315 8.96 5.92 12.15
C THR A 315 9.74 4.83 12.90
N LEU A 316 9.62 3.57 12.49
CA LEU A 316 10.32 2.47 13.14
C LEU A 316 11.84 2.59 12.94
N ALA A 317 12.28 2.86 11.71
CA ALA A 317 13.71 3.03 11.41
C ALA A 317 14.34 4.14 12.24
N GLN A 318 13.67 5.30 12.37
CA GLN A 318 14.15 6.40 13.20
C GLN A 318 14.26 6.02 14.67
N VAL A 319 13.25 5.32 15.21
CA VAL A 319 13.23 4.88 16.62
C VAL A 319 14.36 3.89 16.89
N LEU A 320 14.57 2.91 16.00
CA LEU A 320 15.61 1.88 16.16
C LEU A 320 17.03 2.44 15.92
N ALA A 321 17.20 3.32 14.93
CA ALA A 321 18.47 3.98 14.67
C ALA A 321 18.94 4.82 15.86
N GLY A 322 18.03 5.60 16.46
CA GLY A 322 18.36 6.36 17.68
C GLY A 322 18.76 5.47 18.85
N ALA A 323 18.06 4.33 19.04
CA ALA A 323 18.43 3.37 20.09
C ALA A 323 19.79 2.73 19.81
N GLN A 324 20.07 2.35 18.56
CA GLN A 324 21.36 1.76 18.17
C GLN A 324 22.52 2.73 18.43
N GLN A 325 22.37 4.00 18.06
CA GLN A 325 23.40 5.03 18.30
C GLN A 325 23.70 5.24 19.79
N LEU A 326 22.69 5.07 20.64
CA LEU A 326 22.82 5.20 22.10
C LEU A 326 23.20 3.90 22.81
N GLY A 327 23.46 2.82 22.07
CA GLY A 327 23.76 1.50 22.64
C GLY A 327 22.60 0.88 23.43
N GLN A 328 21.35 1.34 23.16
CA GLN A 328 20.16 0.86 23.84
C GLN A 328 19.67 -0.47 23.23
N ASP A 329 18.84 -1.17 23.98
CA ASP A 329 18.21 -2.38 23.49
C ASP A 329 17.06 -2.07 22.53
N ILE A 330 17.26 -2.36 21.23
CA ILE A 330 16.28 -2.12 20.16
C ILE A 330 14.95 -2.86 20.35
N GLY A 331 14.91 -3.90 21.16
CA GLY A 331 13.70 -4.65 21.50
C GLY A 331 13.07 -4.24 22.82
N ALA A 332 13.55 -3.16 23.47
CA ALA A 332 13.02 -2.69 24.75
C ALA A 332 11.54 -2.28 24.63
N PRO A 333 10.66 -2.68 25.57
CA PRO A 333 9.22 -2.42 25.51
C PRO A 333 8.88 -0.93 25.35
N ALA A 334 9.58 -0.04 26.06
CA ALA A 334 9.35 1.39 26.00
C ALA A 334 9.62 1.98 24.60
N LEU A 335 10.64 1.46 23.91
CA LEU A 335 11.02 1.85 22.57
C LEU A 335 9.95 1.42 21.55
N LEU A 336 9.50 0.18 21.64
CA LEU A 336 8.47 -0.37 20.76
C LEU A 336 7.11 0.30 20.99
N ALA A 337 6.77 0.64 22.23
CA ALA A 337 5.57 1.43 22.55
C ALA A 337 5.63 2.86 21.98
N ARG A 338 6.83 3.47 21.89
CA ARG A 338 7.02 4.77 21.22
C ARG A 338 6.68 4.66 19.73
N TYR A 339 7.19 3.64 19.02
CA TYR A 339 6.84 3.37 17.63
C TYR A 339 5.32 3.21 17.48
N GLU A 340 4.70 2.32 18.27
CA GLU A 340 3.27 2.07 18.21
C GLU A 340 2.47 3.36 18.40
N THR A 341 2.77 4.15 19.43
CA THR A 341 2.07 5.40 19.72
C THR A 341 2.14 6.38 18.56
N GLN A 342 3.32 6.57 17.97
CA GLN A 342 3.54 7.49 16.87
C GLN A 342 2.78 7.01 15.61
N HIS A 343 2.95 5.74 15.24
CA HIS A 343 2.34 5.22 14.02
C HIS A 343 0.81 5.08 14.13
N ARG A 344 0.27 4.74 15.31
CA ARG A 344 -1.19 4.73 15.53
C ARG A 344 -1.80 6.13 15.43
N ARG A 345 -1.13 7.18 15.90
CA ARG A 345 -1.59 8.57 15.73
C ARG A 345 -1.66 8.96 14.26
N GLN A 346 -0.71 8.53 13.44
CA GLN A 346 -0.68 8.80 12.00
C GLN A 346 -1.80 8.05 11.26
N THR A 347 -2.06 6.79 11.63
CA THR A 347 -2.92 5.89 10.86
C THR A 347 -4.38 5.92 11.26
N ARG A 348 -4.70 6.09 12.56
CA ARG A 348 -6.06 5.89 13.11
C ARG A 348 -7.11 6.77 12.43
N LEU A 349 -6.83 8.06 12.31
CA LEU A 349 -7.80 9.00 11.70
C LEU A 349 -8.00 8.72 10.22
N ILE A 350 -6.91 8.43 9.50
CA ILE A 350 -6.96 8.13 8.06
C ILE A 350 -7.70 6.82 7.83
N TYR A 351 -7.42 5.78 8.61
CA TYR A 351 -8.10 4.49 8.52
C TYR A 351 -9.61 4.61 8.72
N HIS A 352 -10.05 5.24 9.80
CA HIS A 352 -11.48 5.39 10.07
C HIS A 352 -12.16 6.32 9.05
N GLY A 353 -11.51 7.41 8.65
CA GLY A 353 -12.01 8.32 7.62
C GLY A 353 -12.17 7.63 6.27
N THR A 354 -11.16 6.87 5.84
CA THR A 354 -11.22 6.10 4.58
C THR A 354 -12.35 5.06 4.62
N ASN A 355 -12.50 4.32 5.71
CA ASN A 355 -13.55 3.33 5.85
C ASN A 355 -14.95 3.98 5.87
N ALA A 356 -15.10 5.15 6.49
CA ALA A 356 -16.36 5.91 6.47
C ALA A 356 -16.71 6.36 5.04
N VAL A 357 -15.74 6.89 4.30
CA VAL A 357 -15.90 7.24 2.89
C VAL A 357 -16.27 6.00 2.08
N ALA A 358 -15.51 4.92 2.17
CA ALA A 358 -15.78 3.70 1.43
C ALA A 358 -17.19 3.13 1.69
N ARG A 359 -17.64 3.13 2.94
CA ARG A 359 -19.02 2.71 3.31
C ARG A 359 -20.08 3.65 2.76
N LEU A 360 -19.87 4.98 2.86
CA LEU A 360 -20.80 5.97 2.34
C LEU A 360 -21.02 5.81 0.83
N TYR A 361 -19.95 5.48 0.10
CA TYR A 361 -20.01 5.29 -1.35
C TYR A 361 -20.43 3.89 -1.78
N ALA A 362 -20.29 2.89 -0.90
CA ALA A 362 -20.79 1.53 -1.15
C ALA A 362 -22.30 1.39 -0.97
N ASP A 363 -22.94 2.26 -0.19
CA ASP A 363 -24.37 2.18 0.10
C ASP A 363 -25.21 2.93 -0.96
N THR A 364 -26.12 2.20 -1.61
CA THR A 364 -26.95 2.71 -2.72
C THR A 364 -28.32 3.26 -2.27
N ARG A 365 -28.65 3.24 -0.99
CA ARG A 365 -29.95 3.67 -0.45
C ARG A 365 -30.14 5.19 -0.57
N ALA A 366 -31.39 5.62 -0.78
CA ALA A 366 -31.73 7.02 -1.01
C ALA A 366 -31.22 8.01 0.07
N PRO A 367 -31.29 7.71 1.40
CA PRO A 367 -30.80 8.63 2.42
C PRO A 367 -29.27 8.86 2.33
N GLN A 368 -28.52 7.81 2.00
CA GLN A 368 -27.07 7.92 1.88
C GLN A 368 -26.64 8.69 0.61
N ARG A 369 -27.41 8.62 -0.47
CA ARG A 369 -27.18 9.44 -1.67
C ARG A 369 -27.31 10.94 -1.35
N LEU A 370 -28.32 11.32 -0.56
CA LEU A 370 -28.50 12.71 -0.10
C LEU A 370 -27.35 13.16 0.80
N LEU A 371 -26.94 12.30 1.75
CA LEU A 371 -25.82 12.58 2.64
C LEU A 371 -24.50 12.73 1.87
N ARG A 372 -24.28 11.88 0.86
CA ARG A 372 -23.12 11.97 -0.04
C ARG A 372 -23.05 13.33 -0.74
N ASN A 373 -24.17 13.75 -1.35
CA ASN A 373 -24.25 15.05 -2.02
C ASN A 373 -24.00 16.23 -1.05
N LEU A 374 -24.52 16.14 0.18
CA LEU A 374 -24.27 17.15 1.21
C LEU A 374 -22.80 17.18 1.66
N VAL A 375 -22.18 16.01 1.86
CA VAL A 375 -20.76 15.92 2.25
C VAL A 375 -19.86 16.44 1.14
N LEU A 376 -20.10 16.08 -0.12
CA LEU A 376 -19.32 16.55 -1.27
C LEU A 376 -19.46 18.06 -1.47
N ARG A 377 -20.69 18.60 -1.44
CA ARG A 377 -20.94 20.03 -1.54
C ARG A 377 -20.34 20.80 -0.35
N GLY A 378 -20.49 20.27 0.86
CA GLY A 378 -19.87 20.86 2.06
C GLY A 378 -18.34 20.87 1.99
N ALA A 379 -17.72 19.78 1.54
CA ALA A 379 -16.27 19.68 1.39
C ALA A 379 -15.71 20.64 0.31
N GLN A 380 -16.49 20.94 -0.73
CA GLN A 380 -16.12 21.90 -1.77
C GLN A 380 -16.06 23.35 -1.22
N HIS A 381 -16.95 23.66 -0.27
CA HIS A 381 -17.10 25.01 0.31
C HIS A 381 -16.34 25.22 1.64
N LEU A 382 -15.62 24.20 2.14
CA LEU A 382 -14.81 24.26 3.37
C LEU A 382 -13.31 24.28 3.02
N PRO A 383 -12.71 25.47 2.78
CA PRO A 383 -11.29 25.61 2.44
C PRO A 383 -10.33 24.89 3.41
N PRO A 384 -10.57 24.90 4.74
CA PRO A 384 -9.66 24.20 5.67
C PRO A 384 -9.72 22.66 5.53
N LEU A 385 -10.86 22.08 5.16
CA LEU A 385 -10.96 20.65 4.94
C LEU A 385 -10.25 20.24 3.64
N LYS A 386 -10.42 21.03 2.59
CA LYS A 386 -9.73 20.85 1.31
C LYS A 386 -8.20 20.98 1.50
N ALA A 387 -7.74 22.01 2.21
CA ALA A 387 -6.35 22.23 2.54
C ALA A 387 -5.77 21.08 3.39
N ALA A 388 -6.52 20.56 4.37
CA ALA A 388 -6.11 19.44 5.19
C ALA A 388 -5.98 18.12 4.41
N ILE A 389 -6.86 17.88 3.43
CA ILE A 389 -6.78 16.73 2.51
C ILE A 389 -5.58 16.90 1.57
N THR A 390 -5.41 18.08 0.95
CA THR A 390 -4.30 18.36 0.05
C THR A 390 -2.94 18.29 0.78
N ALA A 391 -2.85 18.85 2.00
CA ALA A 391 -1.62 18.79 2.81
C ALA A 391 -1.21 17.37 3.22
N ARG A 392 -2.12 16.40 3.16
CA ARG A 392 -1.83 14.98 3.41
C ARG A 392 -1.54 14.18 2.14
N LEU A 393 -1.78 14.76 0.97
CA LEU A 393 -1.33 14.25 -0.32
C LEU A 393 0.11 14.71 -0.63
N HIS A 394 0.60 15.74 0.06
CA HIS A 394 2.00 16.18 0.07
C HIS A 394 2.77 15.51 1.22
#